data_34e13ffa9b3d1275ddf41303da50970c
#
_entry.id   34e13ffa9b3d1275ddf41303da50970c
#
_cell.length_a   1.000
_cell.length_b   1.000
_cell.length_c   1.000
_cell.angle_alpha   90.00
_cell.angle_beta   90.00
_cell.angle_gamma   90.00
#
_symmetry.space_group_name_H-M   'P 1'
#
loop_
_entity.id
_entity.type
_entity.pdbx_description
1 polymer ?
#
loop_
_entity_poly.entity_id
_entity_poly.type
_entity_poly.pdbx_seq_one_letter_code
_entity_poly.pdbx_strand_id
1 'polypeptide(L)'
;EMFPCETASVIVTEPSTGKVLASASSGIFDPNTPSVPLDNPNFNSLSYEEQSAYLNNLWNNYNVSSTFEPGSIFKPMLLCGALDENIISDNSTFLCEGFMQVADRRIHCIKRTGHGSETLEQAVSASCNVSMMDVGLKMGAELFYKYQTDFGFGSKTGIDLPSEVSASSLRYSPEALGPVELATGSIGQSFNCTPIQAITAFNTLANGGYIMKPYVVNEIKDISGMTVYKNEPVKVKQ
;
A
#
# COMPACT_ATOMS: atom_id res chain seq x y z
N GLU A 1 20.88 10.06 12.74
CA GLU A 1 20.49 10.07 11.31
C GLU A 1 21.16 8.87 10.62
N MET A 2 20.46 7.74 10.53
CA MET A 2 21.05 6.57 9.87
C MET A 2 20.72 6.50 8.38
N PHE A 3 19.58 7.04 7.94
CA PHE A 3 19.17 7.03 6.53
C PHE A 3 18.43 8.33 6.21
N PRO A 4 18.98 9.21 5.36
CA PRO A 4 18.25 10.36 4.86
C PRO A 4 17.07 9.87 4.03
N CYS A 5 15.86 10.30 4.35
CA CYS A 5 14.64 10.03 3.59
C CYS A 5 13.84 11.34 3.45
N GLU A 6 13.11 11.47 2.35
CA GLU A 6 12.24 12.63 2.14
C GLU A 6 11.02 12.59 3.07
N THR A 7 10.46 11.42 3.27
CA THR A 7 9.31 11.21 4.15
C THR A 7 9.41 9.85 4.84
N ALA A 8 9.07 9.84 6.12
CA ALA A 8 8.87 8.61 6.89
C ALA A 8 7.45 8.60 7.45
N SER A 9 6.79 7.45 7.43
CA SER A 9 5.46 7.31 8.03
C SER A 9 5.29 5.95 8.70
N VAL A 10 4.42 5.92 9.71
CA VAL A 10 4.05 4.70 10.43
C VAL A 10 2.55 4.71 10.67
N ILE A 11 1.90 3.58 10.36
CA ILE A 11 0.50 3.32 10.70
C ILE A 11 0.46 2.02 11.50
N VAL A 12 -0.26 2.01 12.61
CA VAL A 12 -0.53 0.82 13.40
C VAL A 12 -2.04 0.63 13.45
N THR A 13 -2.50 -0.56 13.07
CA THR A 13 -3.94 -0.88 13.02
C THR A 13 -4.22 -2.18 13.76
N GLU A 14 -5.47 -2.34 14.17
CA GLU A 14 -6.02 -3.61 14.65
C GLU A 14 -6.71 -4.32 13.48
N PRO A 15 -6.17 -5.45 12.97
CA PRO A 15 -6.67 -6.07 11.74
C PRO A 15 -8.13 -6.51 11.82
N SER A 16 -8.57 -6.96 12.99
CA SER A 16 -9.94 -7.49 13.21
C SER A 16 -11.03 -6.44 13.15
N THR A 17 -10.69 -5.17 13.39
CA THR A 17 -11.69 -4.08 13.50
C THR A 17 -11.46 -2.95 12.49
N GLY A 18 -10.23 -2.81 11.96
CA GLY A 18 -9.82 -1.67 11.15
C GLY A 18 -9.44 -0.43 11.98
N LYS A 19 -9.45 -0.52 13.31
CA LYS A 19 -9.09 0.60 14.19
C LYS A 19 -7.65 1.03 13.97
N VAL A 20 -7.44 2.32 13.74
CA VAL A 20 -6.11 2.93 13.68
C VAL A 20 -5.67 3.24 15.10
N LEU A 21 -4.64 2.56 15.57
CA LEU A 21 -4.09 2.71 16.92
C LEU A 21 -3.04 3.84 16.98
N ALA A 22 -2.31 4.03 15.88
CA ALA A 22 -1.36 5.12 15.72
C ALA A 22 -1.20 5.45 14.23
N SER A 23 -1.00 6.72 13.93
CA SER A 23 -0.66 7.22 12.60
C SER A 23 0.27 8.42 12.76
N ALA A 24 1.46 8.33 12.20
CA ALA A 24 2.46 9.38 12.27
C ALA A 24 3.22 9.48 10.95
N SER A 25 3.67 10.69 10.61
CA SER A 25 4.55 10.96 9.48
C SER A 25 5.59 12.00 9.85
N SER A 26 6.71 12.05 9.14
CA SER A 26 7.62 13.20 9.18
C SER A 26 6.90 14.43 8.62
N GLY A 27 7.38 15.65 9.02
CA GLY A 27 6.66 16.89 8.72
C GLY A 27 5.46 17.07 9.65
N ILE A 28 5.75 17.48 10.90
CA ILE A 28 4.73 17.70 11.93
C ILE A 28 4.43 19.19 12.09
N PHE A 29 3.23 19.50 12.50
CA PHE A 29 2.83 20.85 12.91
C PHE A 29 2.06 20.81 14.25
N ASP A 30 2.04 21.92 14.95
CA ASP A 30 1.18 22.09 16.14
C ASP A 30 -0.22 22.49 15.68
N PRO A 31 -1.27 21.68 15.97
CA PRO A 31 -2.64 22.04 15.62
C PRO A 31 -3.17 23.33 16.25
N ASN A 32 -2.55 23.81 17.34
CA ASN A 32 -2.89 25.07 17.99
C ASN A 32 -2.31 26.28 17.23
N THR A 33 -1.23 26.08 16.49
CA THR A 33 -0.55 27.10 15.68
C THR A 33 -0.21 26.56 14.29
N PRO A 34 -1.20 26.10 13.50
CA PRO A 34 -0.96 25.29 12.30
C PRO A 34 -0.16 26.03 11.21
N SER A 35 -0.18 27.35 11.22
CA SER A 35 0.53 28.18 10.24
C SER A 35 1.97 28.50 10.65
N VAL A 36 2.45 27.97 11.77
CA VAL A 36 3.82 28.17 12.27
C VAL A 36 4.59 26.84 12.14
N PRO A 37 5.42 26.67 11.10
CA PRO A 37 6.23 25.47 10.98
C PRO A 37 7.21 25.29 12.14
N LEU A 38 7.36 24.06 12.62
CA LEU A 38 8.27 23.73 13.72
C LEU A 38 9.71 23.50 13.26
N ASP A 39 9.92 23.19 11.98
CA ASP A 39 11.18 22.70 11.42
C ASP A 39 11.77 23.58 10.30
N ASN A 40 11.13 24.73 10.00
CA ASN A 40 11.63 25.65 8.97
C ASN A 40 11.94 27.05 9.55
N PRO A 41 13.15 27.31 10.04
CA PRO A 41 13.52 28.61 10.61
C PRO A 41 13.49 29.75 9.57
N ASN A 42 13.55 29.45 8.28
CA ASN A 42 13.53 30.42 7.19
C ASN A 42 12.12 30.68 6.63
N PHE A 43 11.08 30.09 7.19
CA PHE A 43 9.72 30.16 6.67
C PHE A 43 9.24 31.61 6.43
N ASN A 44 9.51 32.51 7.39
CA ASN A 44 9.09 33.91 7.29
C ASN A 44 9.85 34.72 6.23
N SER A 45 10.93 34.20 5.68
CA SER A 45 11.68 34.84 4.58
C SER A 45 11.23 34.38 3.19
N LEU A 46 10.36 33.37 3.11
CA LEU A 46 9.78 32.89 1.86
C LEU A 46 8.72 33.86 1.34
N SER A 47 8.52 33.88 0.04
CA SER A 47 7.38 34.59 -0.60
C SER A 47 6.04 34.00 -0.12
N TYR A 48 4.96 34.74 -0.28
CA TYR A 48 3.63 34.26 0.09
C TYR A 48 3.26 32.95 -0.61
N GLU A 49 3.61 32.81 -1.89
CA GLU A 49 3.35 31.61 -2.69
C GLU A 49 4.15 30.40 -2.14
N GLU A 50 5.42 30.59 -1.81
CA GLU A 50 6.26 29.55 -1.21
C GLU A 50 5.79 29.15 0.20
N GLN A 51 5.38 30.12 1.02
CA GLN A 51 4.78 29.84 2.34
C GLN A 51 3.49 29.03 2.20
N SER A 52 2.61 29.43 1.27
CA SER A 52 1.36 28.72 1.02
C SER A 52 1.59 27.30 0.53
N ALA A 53 2.52 27.09 -0.41
CA ALA A 53 2.88 25.78 -0.91
C ALA A 53 3.48 24.89 0.20
N TYR A 54 4.36 25.45 1.03
CA TYR A 54 4.95 24.76 2.17
C TYR A 54 3.88 24.30 3.17
N LEU A 55 2.97 25.19 3.58
CA LEU A 55 1.92 24.87 4.54
C LEU A 55 0.94 23.82 3.98
N ASN A 56 0.55 23.94 2.72
CA ASN A 56 -0.31 22.95 2.07
C ASN A 56 0.33 21.55 2.06
N ASN A 57 1.65 21.48 1.84
CA ASN A 57 2.37 20.22 1.93
C ASN A 57 2.47 19.70 3.38
N LEU A 58 2.73 20.59 4.34
CA LEU A 58 2.83 20.28 5.77
C LEU A 58 1.52 19.73 6.35
N TRP A 59 0.38 20.30 5.92
CA TRP A 59 -0.96 19.87 6.37
C TRP A 59 -1.45 18.62 5.68
N ASN A 60 -0.77 18.19 4.63
CA ASN A 60 -1.14 17.00 3.88
C ASN A 60 -0.85 15.74 4.69
N ASN A 61 -1.87 14.96 5.00
CA ASN A 61 -1.69 13.69 5.71
C ASN A 61 -1.13 12.63 4.76
N TYR A 62 0.17 12.43 4.78
CA TYR A 62 0.89 11.49 3.92
C TYR A 62 0.22 10.11 3.88
N ASN A 63 -0.27 9.63 5.02
CA ASN A 63 -0.81 8.28 5.16
C ASN A 63 -2.10 8.03 4.36
N VAL A 64 -2.85 9.07 4.03
CA VAL A 64 -4.15 8.95 3.31
C VAL A 64 -4.17 9.66 1.97
N SER A 65 -3.26 10.63 1.74
CA SER A 65 -3.29 11.48 0.55
C SER A 65 -2.08 11.35 -0.37
N SER A 66 -0.99 10.75 0.08
CA SER A 66 0.18 10.47 -0.77
C SER A 66 0.18 9.04 -1.26
N THR A 67 0.78 8.82 -2.43
CA THR A 67 0.82 7.51 -3.06
C THR A 67 2.26 7.05 -3.30
N PHE A 68 2.46 5.74 -3.28
CA PHE A 68 3.73 5.09 -3.54
C PHE A 68 3.52 3.73 -4.22
N GLU A 69 4.54 3.21 -4.86
CA GLU A 69 4.54 1.83 -5.35
C GLU A 69 4.73 0.87 -4.18
N PRO A 70 3.80 -0.07 -3.91
CA PRO A 70 3.86 -0.91 -2.72
C PRO A 70 5.08 -1.85 -2.68
N GLY A 71 5.66 -2.18 -3.83
CA GLY A 71 6.78 -3.10 -3.91
C GLY A 71 6.43 -4.48 -3.32
N SER A 72 7.40 -5.11 -2.67
CA SER A 72 7.27 -6.50 -2.19
C SER A 72 6.18 -6.74 -1.16
N ILE A 73 5.59 -5.71 -0.55
CA ILE A 73 4.45 -5.90 0.35
C ILE A 73 3.17 -6.34 -0.40
N PHE A 74 3.12 -6.15 -1.73
CA PHE A 74 2.02 -6.64 -2.56
C PHE A 74 2.07 -8.16 -2.85
N LYS A 75 3.25 -8.77 -2.82
CA LYS A 75 3.45 -10.19 -3.20
C LYS A 75 2.53 -11.18 -2.46
N PRO A 76 2.29 -11.05 -1.16
CA PRO A 76 1.33 -11.93 -0.48
C PRO A 76 -0.08 -11.88 -1.06
N MET A 77 -0.57 -10.70 -1.48
CA MET A 77 -1.88 -10.55 -2.11
C MET A 77 -1.93 -11.23 -3.48
N LEU A 78 -0.87 -11.08 -4.29
CA LEU A 78 -0.74 -11.81 -5.56
C LEU A 78 -0.82 -13.32 -5.35
N LEU A 79 -0.09 -13.84 -4.35
CA LEU A 79 -0.05 -15.27 -4.06
C LEU A 79 -1.40 -15.78 -3.55
N CYS A 80 -2.11 -15.01 -2.70
CA CYS A 80 -3.47 -15.37 -2.29
C CYS A 80 -4.38 -15.57 -3.49
N GLY A 81 -4.38 -14.63 -4.44
CA GLY A 81 -5.18 -14.75 -5.65
C GLY A 81 -4.78 -15.96 -6.52
N ALA A 82 -3.49 -16.20 -6.68
CA ALA A 82 -2.99 -17.30 -7.48
C ALA A 82 -3.28 -18.68 -6.85
N LEU A 83 -3.27 -18.78 -5.52
CA LEU A 83 -3.67 -19.98 -4.78
C LEU A 83 -5.18 -20.22 -4.86
N ASP A 84 -5.99 -19.18 -4.68
CA ASP A 84 -7.45 -19.24 -4.74
C ASP A 84 -7.95 -19.72 -6.12
N GLU A 85 -7.31 -19.23 -7.18
CA GLU A 85 -7.60 -19.61 -8.57
C GLU A 85 -6.90 -20.93 -9.02
N ASN A 86 -6.21 -21.63 -8.10
CA ASN A 86 -5.45 -22.87 -8.38
C ASN A 86 -4.39 -22.70 -9.50
N ILE A 87 -3.87 -21.51 -9.72
CA ILE A 87 -2.77 -21.24 -10.67
C ILE A 87 -1.45 -21.79 -10.13
N ILE A 88 -1.29 -21.73 -8.81
CA ILE A 88 -0.20 -22.33 -8.05
C ILE A 88 -0.76 -23.15 -6.90
N SER A 89 0.10 -23.97 -6.28
CA SER A 89 -0.19 -24.75 -5.08
C SER A 89 1.01 -24.69 -4.13
N ASP A 90 0.84 -25.21 -2.92
CA ASP A 90 1.93 -25.31 -1.94
C ASP A 90 3.16 -26.10 -2.46
N ASN A 91 2.94 -26.99 -3.43
CA ASN A 91 4.00 -27.78 -4.06
C ASN A 91 4.61 -27.12 -5.30
N SER A 92 4.20 -25.91 -5.64
CA SER A 92 4.74 -25.19 -6.78
C SER A 92 6.22 -24.89 -6.61
N THR A 93 6.97 -25.03 -7.69
CA THR A 93 8.41 -24.74 -7.74
C THR A 93 8.69 -23.72 -8.84
N PHE A 94 9.74 -22.94 -8.64
CA PHE A 94 10.14 -21.85 -9.51
C PHE A 94 11.63 -21.93 -9.80
N LEU A 95 12.06 -21.42 -10.95
CA LEU A 95 13.48 -21.28 -11.28
C LEU A 95 13.82 -19.79 -11.41
N CYS A 96 14.75 -19.32 -10.57
CA CYS A 96 15.25 -17.96 -10.60
C CYS A 96 16.71 -17.91 -11.05
N GLU A 97 16.94 -17.46 -12.27
CA GLU A 97 18.28 -17.24 -12.85
C GLU A 97 18.81 -15.82 -12.62
N GLY A 98 18.15 -15.04 -11.72
CA GLY A 98 18.51 -13.65 -11.42
C GLY A 98 17.83 -12.61 -12.28
N PHE A 99 17.09 -13.01 -13.31
CA PHE A 99 16.28 -12.16 -14.16
C PHE A 99 15.20 -12.98 -14.87
N MET A 100 14.23 -12.27 -15.43
CA MET A 100 13.25 -12.81 -16.38
C MET A 100 13.24 -11.93 -17.63
N GLN A 101 13.24 -12.55 -18.81
CA GLN A 101 13.01 -11.85 -20.08
C GLN A 101 11.50 -11.76 -20.30
N VAL A 102 10.96 -10.54 -20.32
CA VAL A 102 9.54 -10.27 -20.57
C VAL A 102 9.45 -9.32 -21.76
N ALA A 103 8.93 -9.81 -22.87
CA ALA A 103 8.98 -9.11 -24.16
C ALA A 103 10.41 -8.64 -24.51
N ASP A 104 10.60 -7.35 -24.75
CA ASP A 104 11.90 -6.75 -25.08
C ASP A 104 12.73 -6.36 -23.85
N ARG A 105 12.21 -6.58 -22.61
CA ARG A 105 12.82 -6.13 -21.37
C ARG A 105 13.36 -7.28 -20.53
N ARG A 106 14.53 -7.04 -19.94
CA ARG A 106 15.10 -7.93 -18.92
C ARG A 106 14.85 -7.32 -17.54
N ILE A 107 13.97 -7.98 -16.76
CA ILE A 107 13.60 -7.55 -15.40
C ILE A 107 14.38 -8.40 -14.41
N HIS A 108 15.08 -7.75 -13.50
CA HIS A 108 16.01 -8.42 -12.61
C HIS A 108 15.39 -8.78 -11.25
N CYS A 109 15.84 -9.91 -10.72
CA CYS A 109 15.69 -10.22 -9.31
C CYS A 109 16.61 -9.35 -8.46
N ILE A 110 16.28 -9.19 -7.18
CA ILE A 110 17.16 -8.54 -6.19
C ILE A 110 18.51 -9.28 -6.11
N LYS A 111 18.48 -10.61 -6.12
CA LYS A 111 19.66 -11.44 -6.23
C LYS A 111 20.01 -11.67 -7.70
N ARG A 112 20.92 -10.89 -8.23
CA ARG A 112 21.32 -10.90 -9.64
C ARG A 112 21.90 -12.23 -10.14
N THR A 113 22.47 -13.04 -9.23
CA THR A 113 23.02 -14.37 -9.53
C THR A 113 21.94 -15.47 -9.54
N GLY A 114 20.68 -15.10 -9.24
CA GLY A 114 19.58 -16.03 -9.13
C GLY A 114 19.52 -16.75 -7.79
N HIS A 115 18.33 -17.25 -7.47
CA HIS A 115 18.10 -18.09 -6.30
C HIS A 115 18.22 -19.59 -6.63
N GLY A 116 18.20 -19.93 -7.93
CA GLY A 116 18.13 -21.31 -8.40
C GLY A 116 16.70 -21.84 -8.35
N SER A 117 16.56 -23.14 -8.11
CA SER A 117 15.25 -23.76 -7.92
C SER A 117 14.73 -23.48 -6.52
N GLU A 118 13.51 -22.97 -6.41
CA GLU A 118 12.85 -22.55 -5.17
C GLU A 118 11.47 -23.22 -5.04
N THR A 119 11.10 -23.64 -3.84
CA THR A 119 9.70 -23.91 -3.49
C THR A 119 8.94 -22.59 -3.32
N LEU A 120 7.60 -22.65 -3.23
CA LEU A 120 6.79 -21.46 -2.95
C LEU A 120 7.24 -20.76 -1.65
N GLU A 121 7.45 -21.51 -0.58
CA GLU A 121 7.93 -20.97 0.70
C GLU A 121 9.29 -20.26 0.58
N GLN A 122 10.23 -20.88 -0.14
CA GLN A 122 11.55 -20.28 -0.39
C GLN A 122 11.45 -19.01 -1.23
N ALA A 123 10.60 -19.00 -2.27
CA ALA A 123 10.39 -17.83 -3.12
C ALA A 123 9.79 -16.67 -2.33
N VAL A 124 8.85 -16.92 -1.40
CA VAL A 124 8.30 -15.91 -0.49
C VAL A 124 9.37 -15.41 0.48
N SER A 125 10.08 -16.31 1.15
CA SER A 125 11.12 -15.97 2.13
C SER A 125 12.26 -15.16 1.52
N ALA A 126 12.67 -15.50 0.29
CA ALA A 126 13.69 -14.77 -0.47
C ALA A 126 13.14 -13.49 -1.14
N SER A 127 11.83 -13.25 -1.08
CA SER A 127 11.16 -12.18 -1.83
C SER A 127 11.54 -12.18 -3.32
N CYS A 128 11.57 -13.37 -3.94
CA CYS A 128 12.05 -13.59 -5.30
C CYS A 128 11.16 -12.87 -6.33
N ASN A 129 11.74 -11.91 -7.05
CA ASN A 129 10.99 -11.18 -8.08
C ASN A 129 10.63 -12.09 -9.27
N VAL A 130 11.55 -12.96 -9.69
CA VAL A 130 11.34 -13.83 -10.84
C VAL A 130 10.15 -14.77 -10.60
N SER A 131 10.09 -15.40 -9.42
CA SER A 131 8.99 -16.28 -9.06
C SER A 131 7.64 -15.54 -9.02
N MET A 132 7.61 -14.32 -8.50
CA MET A 132 6.39 -13.51 -8.47
C MET A 132 5.95 -13.06 -9.85
N MET A 133 6.89 -12.67 -10.73
CA MET A 133 6.59 -12.35 -12.13
C MET A 133 6.03 -13.57 -12.88
N ASP A 134 6.58 -14.76 -12.67
CA ASP A 134 6.06 -16.00 -13.25
C ASP A 134 4.61 -16.27 -12.83
N VAL A 135 4.33 -16.10 -11.53
CA VAL A 135 2.96 -16.22 -10.99
C VAL A 135 2.02 -15.22 -11.62
N GLY A 136 2.38 -13.94 -11.68
CA GLY A 136 1.51 -12.91 -12.25
C GLY A 136 1.27 -13.09 -13.75
N LEU A 137 2.28 -13.49 -14.51
CA LEU A 137 2.12 -13.78 -15.94
C LEU A 137 1.19 -14.99 -16.19
N LYS A 138 1.25 -16.02 -15.33
CA LYS A 138 0.31 -17.16 -15.37
C LYS A 138 -1.10 -16.75 -14.96
N MET A 139 -1.24 -15.83 -14.04
CA MET A 139 -2.51 -15.29 -13.57
C MET A 139 -3.23 -14.49 -14.67
N GLY A 140 -2.48 -13.73 -15.45
CA GLY A 140 -3.01 -12.89 -16.52
C GLY A 140 -3.64 -11.58 -16.01
N ALA A 141 -3.89 -10.65 -16.93
CA ALA A 141 -4.29 -9.28 -16.63
C ALA A 141 -5.64 -9.19 -15.90
N GLU A 142 -6.64 -9.96 -16.32
CA GLU A 142 -7.99 -9.93 -15.75
C GLU A 142 -8.02 -10.34 -14.28
N LEU A 143 -7.42 -11.48 -13.95
CA LEU A 143 -7.37 -11.96 -12.57
C LEU A 143 -6.48 -11.08 -11.72
N PHE A 144 -5.34 -10.63 -12.23
CA PHE A 144 -4.46 -9.70 -11.54
C PHE A 144 -5.21 -8.42 -11.15
N TYR A 145 -5.92 -7.80 -12.09
CA TYR A 145 -6.72 -6.60 -11.83
C TYR A 145 -7.88 -6.88 -10.86
N LYS A 146 -8.55 -8.03 -11.00
CA LYS A 146 -9.61 -8.47 -10.08
C LYS A 146 -9.10 -8.51 -8.65
N TYR A 147 -7.98 -9.20 -8.40
CA TYR A 147 -7.42 -9.32 -7.05
C TYR A 147 -6.87 -8.00 -6.51
N GLN A 148 -6.26 -7.16 -7.33
CA GLN A 148 -5.95 -5.78 -6.89
C GLN A 148 -7.22 -5.08 -6.38
N THR A 149 -8.33 -5.19 -7.09
CA THR A 149 -9.62 -4.58 -6.72
C THR A 149 -10.20 -5.24 -5.46
N ASP A 150 -10.11 -6.56 -5.37
CA ASP A 150 -10.63 -7.32 -4.23
C ASP A 150 -9.88 -6.99 -2.94
N PHE A 151 -8.59 -6.71 -3.01
CA PHE A 151 -7.79 -6.20 -1.89
C PHE A 151 -7.94 -4.69 -1.64
N GLY A 152 -8.79 -3.98 -2.39
CA GLY A 152 -9.13 -2.58 -2.18
C GLY A 152 -8.20 -1.57 -2.87
N PHE A 153 -7.22 -2.01 -3.65
CA PHE A 153 -6.36 -1.10 -4.41
C PHE A 153 -7.17 -0.34 -5.47
N GLY A 154 -6.87 0.95 -5.63
CA GLY A 154 -7.57 1.85 -6.55
C GLY A 154 -8.91 2.38 -6.04
N SER A 155 -9.28 2.10 -4.79
CA SER A 155 -10.50 2.63 -4.15
C SER A 155 -10.16 3.33 -2.84
N LYS A 156 -10.96 4.32 -2.45
CA LYS A 156 -10.86 4.89 -1.10
C LYS A 156 -11.23 3.82 -0.06
N THR A 157 -10.50 3.80 1.05
CA THR A 157 -10.82 2.90 2.18
C THR A 157 -12.04 3.38 2.96
N GLY A 158 -12.37 4.67 2.83
CA GLY A 158 -13.44 5.32 3.57
C GLY A 158 -13.08 5.65 5.01
N ILE A 159 -11.77 5.76 5.32
CA ILE A 159 -11.32 6.23 6.64
C ILE A 159 -11.94 7.59 6.97
N ASP A 160 -12.20 7.84 8.23
CA ASP A 160 -12.79 9.07 8.77
C ASP A 160 -11.80 10.25 8.86
N LEU A 161 -10.87 10.33 7.89
CA LEU A 161 -9.93 11.43 7.73
C LEU A 161 -10.18 12.18 6.41
N PRO A 162 -9.93 13.50 6.37
CA PRO A 162 -10.09 14.28 5.15
C PRO A 162 -9.02 13.96 4.10
N SER A 163 -9.28 14.34 2.85
CA SER A 163 -8.33 14.32 1.73
C SER A 163 -7.83 12.92 1.32
N GLU A 164 -8.58 11.86 1.63
CA GLU A 164 -8.24 10.52 1.17
C GLU A 164 -8.23 10.43 -0.37
N VAL A 165 -7.17 9.85 -0.93
CA VAL A 165 -6.98 9.62 -2.37
C VAL A 165 -7.25 8.16 -2.72
N SER A 166 -7.93 7.90 -3.84
CA SER A 166 -8.22 6.54 -4.31
C SER A 166 -7.06 5.86 -5.03
N ALA A 167 -6.14 6.64 -5.61
CA ALA A 167 -5.08 6.17 -6.51
C ALA A 167 -5.58 5.40 -7.75
N SER A 168 -6.86 5.51 -8.11
CA SER A 168 -7.47 4.75 -9.21
C SER A 168 -6.84 5.04 -10.58
N SER A 169 -6.44 6.29 -10.83
CA SER A 169 -5.78 6.73 -12.07
C SER A 169 -4.32 6.28 -12.17
N LEU A 170 -3.76 5.72 -11.09
CA LEU A 170 -2.39 5.26 -11.00
C LEU A 170 -2.30 3.72 -11.04
N ARG A 171 -3.31 3.09 -11.63
CA ARG A 171 -3.40 1.63 -11.83
C ARG A 171 -3.84 1.37 -13.26
N TYR A 172 -3.18 0.44 -13.93
CA TYR A 172 -3.57 0.03 -15.29
C TYR A 172 -4.92 -0.69 -15.29
N SER A 173 -5.74 -0.46 -16.33
CA SER A 173 -6.89 -1.34 -16.61
C SER A 173 -6.44 -2.68 -17.18
N PRO A 174 -7.29 -3.72 -17.18
CA PRO A 174 -6.92 -5.03 -17.74
C PRO A 174 -6.42 -4.94 -19.19
N GLU A 175 -7.04 -4.11 -20.00
CA GLU A 175 -6.70 -3.93 -21.43
C GLU A 175 -5.33 -3.23 -21.62
N ALA A 176 -4.92 -2.44 -20.64
CA ALA A 176 -3.64 -1.71 -20.64
C ALA A 176 -2.50 -2.49 -19.96
N LEU A 177 -2.81 -3.59 -19.27
CA LEU A 177 -1.81 -4.46 -18.65
C LEU A 177 -1.14 -5.35 -19.69
N GLY A 178 -0.10 -4.82 -20.33
CA GLY A 178 0.80 -5.63 -21.16
C GLY A 178 1.67 -6.59 -20.31
N PRO A 179 2.41 -7.51 -20.96
CA PRO A 179 3.25 -8.48 -20.22
C PRO A 179 4.27 -7.84 -19.28
N VAL A 180 4.83 -6.68 -19.66
CA VAL A 180 5.82 -5.95 -18.86
C VAL A 180 5.16 -5.34 -17.62
N GLU A 181 4.04 -4.63 -17.79
CA GLU A 181 3.27 -4.01 -16.72
C GLU A 181 2.73 -5.06 -15.74
N LEU A 182 2.30 -6.21 -16.26
CA LEU A 182 1.84 -7.34 -15.45
C LEU A 182 2.98 -7.94 -14.62
N ALA A 183 4.14 -8.16 -15.23
CA ALA A 183 5.31 -8.68 -14.53
C ALA A 183 5.81 -7.71 -13.45
N THR A 184 5.92 -6.42 -13.76
CA THR A 184 6.35 -5.41 -12.77
C THR A 184 5.28 -5.16 -11.71
N GLY A 185 4.00 -5.17 -12.08
CA GLY A 185 2.87 -5.13 -11.16
C GLY A 185 2.90 -6.27 -10.14
N SER A 186 3.30 -7.47 -10.57
CA SER A 186 3.40 -8.66 -9.72
C SER A 186 4.44 -8.55 -8.60
N ILE A 187 5.40 -7.65 -8.75
CA ILE A 187 6.37 -7.30 -7.70
C ILE A 187 6.05 -5.99 -6.99
N GLY A 188 4.83 -5.47 -7.21
CA GLY A 188 4.33 -4.27 -6.56
C GLY A 188 4.84 -2.96 -7.17
N GLN A 189 5.25 -2.97 -8.44
CA GLN A 189 5.61 -1.80 -9.24
C GLN A 189 4.56 -1.54 -10.32
N SER A 190 4.67 -0.42 -11.04
CA SER A 190 3.72 -0.03 -12.11
C SER A 190 2.26 0.21 -11.63
N PHE A 191 2.04 0.35 -10.35
CA PHE A 191 0.82 0.91 -9.78
C PHE A 191 1.11 1.54 -8.42
N ASN A 192 0.25 2.47 -8.00
CA ASN A 192 0.43 3.16 -6.73
C ASN A 192 -0.76 2.91 -5.80
N CYS A 193 -0.50 2.99 -4.51
CA CYS A 193 -1.49 2.98 -3.45
C CYS A 193 -1.12 3.96 -2.34
N THR A 194 -2.08 4.32 -1.49
CA THR A 194 -1.77 5.08 -0.28
C THR A 194 -1.30 4.14 0.84
N PRO A 195 -0.55 4.65 1.84
CA PRO A 195 -0.18 3.83 3.01
C PRO A 195 -1.38 3.20 3.71
N ILE A 196 -2.51 3.91 3.82
CA ILE A 196 -3.72 3.35 4.44
C ILE A 196 -4.34 2.23 3.59
N GLN A 197 -4.32 2.33 2.25
CA GLN A 197 -4.76 1.24 1.37
C GLN A 197 -3.86 0.01 1.54
N ALA A 198 -2.55 0.20 1.57
CA ALA A 198 -1.58 -0.88 1.71
C ALA A 198 -1.78 -1.66 3.02
N ILE A 199 -1.90 -0.97 4.18
CA ILE A 199 -2.10 -1.66 5.46
C ILE A 199 -3.50 -2.29 5.55
N THR A 200 -4.53 -1.65 4.98
CA THR A 200 -5.89 -2.22 4.94
C THR A 200 -5.91 -3.52 4.14
N ALA A 201 -5.27 -3.54 2.98
CA ALA A 201 -5.11 -4.76 2.18
C ALA A 201 -4.31 -5.83 2.93
N PHE A 202 -3.22 -5.47 3.59
CA PHE A 202 -2.38 -6.41 4.35
C PHE A 202 -3.10 -7.01 5.55
N ASN A 203 -3.97 -6.24 6.21
CA ASN A 203 -4.77 -6.71 7.35
C ASN A 203 -5.69 -7.87 6.98
N THR A 204 -6.12 -8.01 5.72
CA THR A 204 -6.97 -9.13 5.27
C THR A 204 -6.27 -10.47 5.45
N LEU A 205 -4.93 -10.51 5.32
CA LEU A 205 -4.13 -11.72 5.52
C LEU A 205 -4.14 -12.20 6.98
N ALA A 206 -4.35 -11.26 7.93
CA ALA A 206 -4.30 -11.53 9.36
C ALA A 206 -5.67 -11.72 10.01
N ASN A 207 -6.77 -11.37 9.31
CA ASN A 207 -8.11 -11.34 9.91
C ASN A 207 -9.13 -12.32 9.28
N GLY A 208 -8.66 -13.26 8.44
CA GLY A 208 -9.52 -14.25 7.78
C GLY A 208 -10.13 -13.77 6.47
N GLY A 209 -9.50 -12.80 5.79
CA GLY A 209 -9.86 -12.36 4.44
C GLY A 209 -10.85 -11.17 4.39
N TYR A 210 -11.08 -10.47 5.49
CA TYR A 210 -12.03 -9.35 5.50
C TYR A 210 -11.34 -8.01 5.28
N ILE A 211 -11.84 -7.22 4.32
CA ILE A 211 -11.53 -5.78 4.27
C ILE A 211 -12.36 -5.08 5.34
N MET A 212 -11.67 -4.53 6.34
CA MET A 212 -12.27 -3.70 7.37
C MET A 212 -12.13 -2.24 7.00
N LYS A 213 -13.22 -1.45 7.16
CA LYS A 213 -13.14 0.00 7.01
C LYS A 213 -12.24 0.57 8.11
N PRO A 214 -11.11 1.25 7.79
CA PRO A 214 -10.28 1.86 8.81
C PRO A 214 -10.97 3.06 9.44
N TYR A 215 -10.68 3.32 10.72
CA TYR A 215 -11.21 4.48 11.44
C TYR A 215 -10.27 4.94 12.55
N VAL A 216 -10.30 6.24 12.82
CA VAL A 216 -9.52 6.91 13.88
C VAL A 216 -10.43 7.27 15.07
N VAL A 217 -11.65 7.76 14.77
CA VAL A 217 -12.61 8.16 15.81
C VAL A 217 -13.30 6.93 16.40
N ASN A 218 -12.96 6.60 17.63
CA ASN A 218 -13.56 5.47 18.36
C ASN A 218 -14.91 5.85 18.98
N GLU A 219 -14.96 7.01 19.66
CA GLU A 219 -16.20 7.54 20.25
C GLU A 219 -16.14 9.07 20.34
N ILE A 220 -17.32 9.69 20.36
CA ILE A 220 -17.48 11.12 20.62
C ILE A 220 -18.37 11.24 21.88
N LYS A 221 -17.93 12.07 22.84
CA LYS A 221 -18.68 12.39 24.05
C LYS A 221 -19.05 13.86 24.05
N ASP A 222 -20.21 14.16 24.62
CA ASP A 222 -20.61 15.54 24.89
C ASP A 222 -19.90 16.08 26.14
N ILE A 223 -20.18 17.34 26.46
CA ILE A 223 -19.57 18.04 27.62
C ILE A 223 -19.93 17.41 28.97
N SER A 224 -21.02 16.61 29.03
CA SER A 224 -21.45 15.86 30.25
C SER A 224 -20.72 14.52 30.36
N GLY A 225 -19.95 14.12 29.36
CA GLY A 225 -19.31 12.81 29.27
C GLY A 225 -20.20 11.70 28.67
N MET A 226 -21.41 12.03 28.23
CA MET A 226 -22.31 11.07 27.59
C MET A 226 -21.81 10.76 26.18
N THR A 227 -21.73 9.48 25.84
CA THR A 227 -21.35 9.05 24.46
C THR A 227 -22.48 9.39 23.50
N VAL A 228 -22.22 10.29 22.54
CA VAL A 228 -23.14 10.70 21.47
C VAL A 228 -22.88 9.95 20.16
N TYR A 229 -21.67 9.38 20.00
CA TYR A 229 -21.31 8.51 18.89
C TYR A 229 -20.31 7.48 19.37
N LYS A 230 -20.47 6.25 18.90
CA LYS A 230 -19.50 5.18 19.07
C LYS A 230 -19.34 4.46 17.73
N ASN A 231 -18.10 4.28 17.29
CA ASN A 231 -17.84 3.57 16.05
C ASN A 231 -18.00 2.06 16.27
N GLU A 232 -18.63 1.40 15.32
CA GLU A 232 -18.69 -0.05 15.23
C GLU A 232 -17.86 -0.52 14.03
N PRO A 233 -17.07 -1.59 14.18
CA PRO A 233 -16.26 -2.13 13.07
C PRO A 233 -17.11 -2.52 11.87
N VAL A 234 -16.71 -2.08 10.68
CA VAL A 234 -17.46 -2.33 9.43
C VAL A 234 -16.65 -3.24 8.52
N LYS A 235 -17.21 -4.41 8.22
CA LYS A 235 -16.70 -5.29 7.14
C LYS A 235 -17.19 -4.75 5.80
N VAL A 236 -16.27 -4.36 4.93
CA VAL A 236 -16.57 -3.81 3.60
C VAL A 236 -16.73 -4.94 2.59
N LYS A 237 -15.84 -5.94 2.67
CA LYS A 237 -15.75 -7.05 1.71
C LYS A 237 -15.08 -8.27 2.36
N GLN A 238 -15.31 -9.43 1.80
CA GLN A 238 -14.59 -10.68 2.02
C GLN A 238 -14.10 -11.21 0.68
#